data_ccc5cb28ca74b4412c5add197a5f44ed
#
_entry.id   ccc5cb28ca74b4412c5add197a5f44ed
#
_cell.length_a   1.000
_cell.length_b   1.000
_cell.length_c   1.000
_cell.angle_alpha   90.00
_cell.angle_beta   90.00
_cell.angle_gamma   90.00
#
_symmetry.space_group_name_H-M   'P 1'
#
loop_
_entity.id
_entity.type
_entity.pdbx_description
1 polymer ?
#
loop_
_entity_poly.entity_id
_entity_poly.type
_entity_poly.pdbx_seq_one_letter_code
_entity_poly.pdbx_strand_id
1 'polypeptide(L)'
;MMPGYPKPWKSYQEQLDQLIARGMSVTDNARALDYLERIGYYRLSGYWYPFRERVDLCLLDPQTNAKPKKVKVERLPLDEFKPGTTFQNAVDLYVFDKKLRLLVLDALERIEIALRVDISHGLGKHHKFAYLKPELFHESFSSKLDSKTGLTKHHGWLSKHAALINRSNEDFIRHNKDKYGLPLAVWVACEVWDFGTLSTLFSGMTEADQDSIAEQYGVSNGRIFATWLHSLNYLRNVCAHHSRLWNRNVVVYPRLPSTEETPALRPFQEARQRKPFVLLVIILQLMKVINPASSWGQRLKTLMKQDFPDLSHLGLDLKGMGAPESWQTLDW
;
A
#
# COMPACT_ATOMS: atom_id res chain seq x y z
N MET A 1 -0.75 29.20 -21.42
CA MET A 1 -1.34 27.93 -21.89
C MET A 1 -0.39 26.81 -21.50
N MET A 2 -0.88 25.74 -20.88
CA MET A 2 -0.05 24.54 -20.73
C MET A 2 0.24 23.97 -22.13
N PRO A 3 1.48 23.55 -22.44
CA PRO A 3 1.77 22.91 -23.71
C PRO A 3 0.92 21.63 -23.82
N GLY A 4 0.27 21.44 -24.97
CA GLY A 4 -0.49 20.21 -25.25
C GLY A 4 0.41 18.96 -25.15
N TYR A 5 -0.20 17.78 -25.02
CA TYR A 5 0.54 16.51 -24.96
C TYR A 5 1.25 16.24 -26.29
N PRO A 6 2.60 16.27 -26.35
CA PRO A 6 3.32 16.31 -27.63
C PRO A 6 3.62 14.92 -28.22
N LYS A 7 3.32 13.81 -27.48
CA LYS A 7 3.73 12.46 -27.92
C LYS A 7 2.68 11.85 -28.84
N PRO A 8 3.07 11.41 -30.07
CA PRO A 8 2.18 10.75 -31.01
C PRO A 8 1.81 9.34 -30.50
N TRP A 9 0.71 8.81 -31.02
CA TRP A 9 0.42 7.39 -30.91
C TRP A 9 1.48 6.57 -31.64
N LYS A 10 1.80 5.36 -31.12
CA LYS A 10 2.77 4.43 -31.69
C LYS A 10 2.21 3.01 -31.68
N SER A 11 2.39 2.29 -32.77
CA SER A 11 2.15 0.85 -32.84
C SER A 11 3.06 0.09 -31.88
N TYR A 12 2.75 -1.17 -31.57
CA TYR A 12 3.59 -2.02 -30.71
C TYR A 12 5.00 -2.20 -31.29
N GLN A 13 5.12 -2.30 -32.61
CA GLN A 13 6.42 -2.38 -33.28
C GLN A 13 7.23 -1.08 -33.08
N GLU A 14 6.65 0.08 -33.33
CA GLU A 14 7.32 1.37 -33.12
C GLU A 14 7.70 1.60 -31.64
N GLN A 15 6.90 1.07 -30.68
CA GLN A 15 7.24 1.11 -29.26
C GLN A 15 8.46 0.23 -28.95
N LEU A 16 8.53 -0.98 -29.55
CA LEU A 16 9.66 -1.89 -29.39
C LEU A 16 10.92 -1.30 -30.02
N ASP A 17 10.83 -0.80 -31.24
CA ASP A 17 11.95 -0.16 -31.96
C ASP A 17 12.52 1.03 -31.18
N GLN A 18 11.62 1.82 -30.54
CA GLN A 18 12.04 2.90 -29.66
C GLN A 18 12.82 2.41 -28.42
N LEU A 19 12.44 1.28 -27.82
CA LEU A 19 13.16 0.72 -26.67
C LEU A 19 14.55 0.23 -27.10
N ILE A 20 14.65 -0.43 -28.26
CA ILE A 20 15.91 -0.89 -28.85
C ILE A 20 16.82 0.30 -29.17
N ALA A 21 16.28 1.34 -29.81
CA ALA A 21 17.02 2.56 -30.12
C ALA A 21 17.57 3.28 -28.88
N ARG A 22 16.96 3.09 -27.73
CA ARG A 22 17.41 3.61 -26.43
C ARG A 22 18.39 2.69 -25.69
N GLY A 23 18.86 1.62 -26.34
CA GLY A 23 19.87 0.70 -25.78
C GLY A 23 19.31 -0.50 -25.00
N MET A 24 18.02 -0.79 -25.11
CA MET A 24 17.44 -2.01 -24.52
C MET A 24 17.66 -3.21 -25.42
N SER A 25 18.27 -4.27 -24.93
CA SER A 25 18.45 -5.53 -25.67
C SER A 25 17.15 -6.35 -25.65
N VAL A 26 16.79 -6.89 -26.82
CA VAL A 26 15.61 -7.75 -26.99
C VAL A 26 16.06 -9.01 -27.71
N THR A 27 15.95 -10.17 -27.07
CA THR A 27 16.36 -11.46 -27.61
C THR A 27 15.27 -12.15 -28.43
N ASP A 28 13.99 -11.86 -28.11
CA ASP A 28 12.81 -12.41 -28.78
C ASP A 28 11.80 -11.29 -29.03
N ASN A 29 11.82 -10.77 -30.25
CA ASN A 29 10.94 -9.68 -30.66
C ASN A 29 9.46 -10.08 -30.64
N ALA A 30 9.12 -11.31 -31.05
CA ALA A 30 7.74 -11.76 -31.08
C ALA A 30 7.15 -11.80 -29.67
N ARG A 31 7.90 -12.33 -28.73
CA ARG A 31 7.49 -12.38 -27.31
C ARG A 31 7.43 -10.99 -26.69
N ALA A 32 8.36 -10.08 -27.04
CA ALA A 32 8.32 -8.72 -26.55
C ALA A 32 7.08 -7.96 -27.06
N LEU A 33 6.70 -8.17 -28.32
CA LEU A 33 5.47 -7.61 -28.90
C LEU A 33 4.22 -8.16 -28.17
N ASP A 34 4.14 -9.48 -27.91
CA ASP A 34 3.04 -10.06 -27.13
C ASP A 34 2.91 -9.42 -25.73
N TYR A 35 4.03 -9.18 -25.04
CA TYR A 35 4.02 -8.47 -23.76
C TYR A 35 3.55 -7.02 -23.89
N LEU A 36 3.97 -6.29 -24.93
CA LEU A 36 3.52 -4.92 -25.19
C LEU A 36 2.03 -4.87 -25.49
N GLU A 37 1.51 -5.84 -26.23
CA GLU A 37 0.07 -5.96 -26.53
C GLU A 37 -0.76 -6.28 -25.28
N ARG A 38 -0.34 -7.25 -24.47
CA ARG A 38 -1.13 -7.78 -23.33
C ARG A 38 -0.96 -6.99 -22.04
N ILE A 39 0.23 -6.45 -21.78
CA ILE A 39 0.53 -5.71 -20.54
C ILE A 39 0.53 -4.21 -20.79
N GLY A 40 1.03 -3.80 -21.94
CA GLY A 40 1.12 -2.41 -22.36
C GLY A 40 2.42 -1.73 -22.00
N TYR A 41 2.89 -0.89 -22.95
CA TYR A 41 4.11 -0.08 -22.81
C TYR A 41 4.12 0.73 -21.52
N TYR A 42 3.01 1.43 -21.23
CA TYR A 42 2.95 2.36 -20.08
C TYR A 42 3.06 1.64 -18.74
N ARG A 43 2.48 0.46 -18.62
CA ARG A 43 2.60 -0.37 -17.42
C ARG A 43 4.01 -0.90 -17.24
N LEU A 44 4.60 -1.47 -18.28
CA LEU A 44 5.97 -1.98 -18.26
C LEU A 44 6.99 -0.85 -18.04
N SER A 45 6.73 0.37 -18.52
CA SER A 45 7.62 1.51 -18.33
C SER A 45 7.92 1.82 -16.86
N GLY A 46 7.00 1.52 -15.97
CA GLY A 46 7.22 1.63 -14.53
C GLY A 46 8.32 0.70 -14.01
N TYR A 47 8.56 -0.44 -14.67
CA TYR A 47 9.55 -1.43 -14.25
C TYR A 47 10.92 -1.20 -14.89
N TRP A 48 11.01 -0.72 -16.13
CA TRP A 48 12.30 -0.34 -16.73
C TRP A 48 12.73 1.10 -16.44
N TYR A 49 11.89 1.94 -15.82
CA TYR A 49 12.28 3.31 -15.46
C TYR A 49 13.56 3.38 -14.59
N PRO A 50 13.79 2.46 -13.59
CA PRO A 50 15.02 2.40 -12.82
C PRO A 50 16.25 1.95 -13.61
N PHE A 51 16.07 1.39 -14.80
CA PHE A 51 17.16 0.93 -15.70
C PHE A 51 17.74 2.05 -16.55
N ARG A 52 17.12 3.22 -16.55
CA ARG A 52 17.58 4.37 -17.32
C ARG A 52 18.88 4.94 -16.75
N GLU A 53 19.74 5.42 -17.64
CA GLU A 53 20.86 6.26 -17.26
C GLU A 53 20.37 7.52 -16.56
N ARG A 54 21.24 8.10 -15.73
CA ARG A 54 20.91 9.30 -14.96
C ARG A 54 22.07 10.27 -15.00
N VAL A 55 21.76 11.55 -15.11
CA VAL A 55 22.70 12.64 -15.03
C VAL A 55 22.39 13.51 -13.80
N ASP A 56 23.43 13.90 -13.10
CA ASP A 56 23.32 14.83 -11.99
C ASP A 56 23.45 16.26 -12.52
N LEU A 57 22.35 17.04 -12.44
CA LEU A 57 22.33 18.45 -12.83
C LEU A 57 22.45 19.33 -11.58
N CYS A 58 23.41 20.23 -11.61
CA CYS A 58 23.54 21.29 -10.62
C CYS A 58 22.63 22.47 -11.05
N LEU A 59 21.56 22.72 -10.31
CA LEU A 59 20.72 23.89 -10.53
C LEU A 59 21.36 25.10 -9.85
N LEU A 60 21.90 26.00 -10.65
CA LEU A 60 22.30 27.34 -10.22
C LEU A 60 21.09 28.26 -10.42
N ASP A 61 20.61 28.88 -9.35
CA ASP A 61 19.60 29.92 -9.45
C ASP A 61 20.27 31.25 -9.88
N PRO A 62 20.08 31.71 -11.13
CA PRO A 62 20.74 32.91 -11.62
C PRO A 62 20.20 34.21 -11.02
N GLN A 63 19.13 34.17 -10.23
CA GLN A 63 18.48 35.36 -9.68
C GLN A 63 18.91 35.71 -8.25
N THR A 64 19.66 34.86 -7.57
CA THR A 64 20.16 35.16 -6.23
C THR A 64 21.64 35.53 -6.25
N ASN A 65 21.96 36.81 -6.06
CA ASN A 65 23.32 37.30 -5.77
C ASN A 65 23.86 36.82 -4.41
N ALA A 66 23.15 35.97 -3.70
CA ALA A 66 23.59 35.36 -2.46
C ALA A 66 24.39 34.08 -2.78
N LYS A 67 25.58 33.93 -2.18
CA LYS A 67 26.34 32.67 -2.26
C LYS A 67 25.43 31.50 -1.90
N PRO A 68 25.23 30.52 -2.82
CA PRO A 68 24.34 29.43 -2.58
C PRO A 68 24.81 28.63 -1.36
N LYS A 69 24.03 28.64 -0.29
CA LYS A 69 24.33 27.89 0.96
C LYS A 69 24.29 26.36 0.73
N LYS A 70 23.64 25.90 -0.33
CA LYS A 70 23.63 24.49 -0.80
C LYS A 70 23.34 24.46 -2.30
N VAL A 71 24.15 23.78 -3.07
CA VAL A 71 23.87 23.47 -4.48
C VAL A 71 22.82 22.36 -4.50
N LYS A 72 21.68 22.61 -5.14
CA LYS A 72 20.67 21.57 -5.35
C LYS A 72 21.09 20.72 -6.55
N VAL A 73 21.45 19.47 -6.28
CA VAL A 73 21.71 18.48 -7.33
C VAL A 73 20.43 17.72 -7.60
N GLU A 74 19.93 17.80 -8.82
CA GLU A 74 18.81 16.97 -9.28
C GLU A 74 19.33 15.84 -10.18
N ARG A 75 18.94 14.61 -9.84
CA ARG A 75 19.30 13.41 -10.58
C ARG A 75 18.21 13.07 -11.58
N LEU A 76 18.39 13.50 -12.84
CA LEU A 76 17.41 13.32 -13.90
C LEU A 76 17.66 12.04 -14.70
N PRO A 77 16.60 11.26 -15.01
CA PRO A 77 16.73 10.11 -15.90
C PRO A 77 16.85 10.56 -17.34
N LEU A 78 17.79 9.99 -18.06
CA LEU A 78 17.92 10.12 -19.50
C LEU A 78 16.94 9.18 -20.22
N ASP A 79 16.85 9.28 -21.54
CA ASP A 79 16.03 8.36 -22.34
C ASP A 79 16.74 7.02 -22.59
N GLU A 80 18.06 7.01 -22.52
CA GLU A 80 18.94 5.86 -22.72
C GLU A 80 18.89 4.91 -21.51
N PHE A 81 19.04 3.62 -21.79
CA PHE A 81 19.14 2.58 -20.79
C PHE A 81 20.60 2.29 -20.43
N LYS A 82 20.82 1.84 -19.19
CA LYS A 82 22.12 1.37 -18.71
C LYS A 82 22.60 0.18 -19.55
N PRO A 83 23.92 0.04 -19.78
CA PRO A 83 24.48 -1.15 -20.45
C PRO A 83 23.98 -2.46 -19.79
N GLY A 84 23.70 -3.46 -20.62
CA GLY A 84 23.18 -4.75 -20.17
C GLY A 84 21.69 -4.80 -19.84
N THR A 85 20.95 -3.69 -20.03
CA THR A 85 19.50 -3.69 -19.87
C THR A 85 18.82 -4.56 -20.93
N THR A 86 17.98 -5.50 -20.50
CA THR A 86 17.16 -6.32 -21.40
C THR A 86 15.68 -6.06 -21.19
N PHE A 87 14.86 -6.33 -22.21
CA PHE A 87 13.40 -6.30 -22.10
C PHE A 87 12.92 -7.32 -21.06
N GLN A 88 13.57 -8.50 -21.00
CA GLN A 88 13.26 -9.57 -20.07
C GLN A 88 13.45 -9.15 -18.61
N ASN A 89 14.45 -8.31 -18.29
CA ASN A 89 14.63 -7.78 -16.93
C ASN A 89 13.37 -7.05 -16.41
N ALA A 90 12.72 -6.27 -17.28
CA ALA A 90 11.49 -5.56 -16.91
C ALA A 90 10.31 -6.50 -16.74
N VAL A 91 10.20 -7.53 -17.58
CA VAL A 91 9.16 -8.57 -17.49
C VAL A 91 9.33 -9.37 -16.20
N ASP A 92 10.54 -9.82 -15.87
CA ASP A 92 10.80 -10.61 -14.67
C ASP A 92 10.48 -9.81 -13.41
N LEU A 93 10.86 -8.52 -13.39
CA LEU A 93 10.53 -7.64 -12.29
C LEU A 93 9.01 -7.38 -12.17
N TYR A 94 8.30 -7.27 -13.30
CA TYR A 94 6.85 -7.17 -13.33
C TYR A 94 6.19 -8.44 -12.77
N VAL A 95 6.69 -9.62 -13.13
CA VAL A 95 6.18 -10.92 -12.66
C VAL A 95 6.42 -11.07 -11.16
N PHE A 96 7.62 -10.75 -10.68
CA PHE A 96 7.92 -10.70 -9.24
C PHE A 96 6.94 -9.79 -8.50
N ASP A 97 6.76 -8.56 -8.97
CA ASP A 97 5.88 -7.58 -8.33
C ASP A 97 4.40 -8.03 -8.37
N LYS A 98 3.97 -8.73 -9.43
CA LYS A 98 2.64 -9.35 -9.50
C LYS A 98 2.47 -10.42 -8.41
N LYS A 99 3.45 -11.32 -8.25
CA LYS A 99 3.43 -12.35 -7.20
C LYS A 99 3.43 -11.73 -5.81
N LEU A 100 4.23 -10.68 -5.60
CA LEU A 100 4.28 -9.93 -4.34
C LEU A 100 2.93 -9.32 -4.00
N ARG A 101 2.26 -8.63 -4.94
CA ARG A 101 0.92 -8.05 -4.71
C ARG A 101 -0.13 -9.09 -4.34
N LEU A 102 -0.12 -10.26 -5.01
CA LEU A 102 -1.05 -11.34 -4.72
C LEU A 102 -0.84 -11.91 -3.31
N LEU A 103 0.43 -12.10 -2.93
CA LEU A 103 0.78 -12.58 -1.59
C LEU A 103 0.39 -11.56 -0.50
N VAL A 104 0.57 -10.27 -0.77
CA VAL A 104 0.14 -9.20 0.13
C VAL A 104 -1.38 -9.18 0.27
N LEU A 105 -2.13 -9.34 -0.82
CA LEU A 105 -3.61 -9.38 -0.77
C LEU A 105 -4.13 -10.57 0.05
N ASP A 106 -3.50 -11.74 -0.07
CA ASP A 106 -3.83 -12.93 0.73
C ASP A 106 -3.73 -12.68 2.24
N ALA A 107 -2.71 -11.94 2.70
CA ALA A 107 -2.59 -11.57 4.11
C ALA A 107 -3.58 -10.47 4.51
N LEU A 108 -3.75 -9.45 3.65
CA LEU A 108 -4.63 -8.32 3.95
C LEU A 108 -6.09 -8.73 4.06
N GLU A 109 -6.55 -9.74 3.31
CA GLU A 109 -7.88 -10.34 3.46
C GLU A 109 -8.08 -10.87 4.88
N ARG A 110 -7.12 -11.65 5.39
CA ARG A 110 -7.20 -12.23 6.75
C ARG A 110 -7.16 -11.16 7.83
N ILE A 111 -6.32 -10.14 7.64
CA ILE A 111 -6.26 -8.99 8.55
C ILE A 111 -7.59 -8.22 8.54
N GLU A 112 -8.20 -8.02 7.35
CA GLU A 112 -9.50 -7.36 7.23
C GLU A 112 -10.59 -8.11 7.99
N ILE A 113 -10.63 -9.45 7.87
CA ILE A 113 -11.61 -10.30 8.56
C ILE A 113 -11.40 -10.23 10.08
N ALA A 114 -10.16 -10.37 10.57
CA ALA A 114 -9.86 -10.29 12.00
C ALA A 114 -10.28 -8.94 12.59
N LEU A 115 -9.91 -7.84 11.95
CA LEU A 115 -10.29 -6.49 12.37
C LEU A 115 -11.80 -6.27 12.38
N ARG A 116 -12.52 -6.86 11.42
CA ARG A 116 -13.99 -6.79 11.37
C ARG A 116 -14.59 -7.41 12.62
N VAL A 117 -14.09 -8.57 13.02
CA VAL A 117 -14.50 -9.25 14.25
C VAL A 117 -14.19 -8.41 15.49
N ASP A 118 -12.94 -7.95 15.63
CA ASP A 118 -12.50 -7.21 16.82
C ASP A 118 -13.25 -5.89 16.99
N ILE A 119 -13.41 -5.11 15.91
CA ILE A 119 -14.13 -3.83 15.94
C ILE A 119 -15.60 -4.05 16.24
N SER A 120 -16.24 -5.04 15.59
CA SER A 120 -17.68 -5.30 15.83
C SER A 120 -17.94 -5.84 17.23
N HIS A 121 -17.05 -6.68 17.74
CA HIS A 121 -17.14 -7.22 19.10
C HIS A 121 -16.88 -6.13 20.15
N GLY A 122 -15.83 -5.30 19.96
CA GLY A 122 -15.53 -4.17 20.84
C GLY A 122 -16.68 -3.17 20.92
N LEU A 123 -17.21 -2.72 19.79
CA LEU A 123 -18.36 -1.82 19.74
C LEU A 123 -19.64 -2.47 20.24
N GLY A 124 -19.84 -3.75 19.96
CA GLY A 124 -21.02 -4.53 20.37
C GLY A 124 -21.19 -4.62 21.90
N LYS A 125 -20.09 -4.58 22.67
CA LYS A 125 -20.11 -4.51 24.14
C LYS A 125 -20.86 -3.28 24.64
N HIS A 126 -20.73 -2.16 23.96
CA HIS A 126 -21.38 -0.92 24.35
C HIS A 126 -22.85 -0.90 23.91
N HIS A 127 -23.14 -1.24 22.65
CA HIS A 127 -24.51 -1.27 22.13
C HIS A 127 -24.59 -1.99 20.78
N LYS A 128 -25.70 -2.70 20.53
CA LYS A 128 -25.94 -3.39 19.24
C LYS A 128 -25.88 -2.45 18.01
N PHE A 129 -26.15 -1.17 18.20
CA PHE A 129 -26.08 -0.12 17.17
C PHE A 129 -25.02 0.93 17.52
N ALA A 130 -23.91 0.52 18.15
CA ALA A 130 -22.86 1.42 18.63
C ALA A 130 -22.35 2.37 17.54
N TYR A 131 -22.23 1.89 16.29
CA TYR A 131 -21.75 2.70 15.16
C TYR A 131 -22.63 3.91 14.82
N LEU A 132 -23.88 3.98 15.32
CA LEU A 132 -24.79 5.13 15.17
C LEU A 132 -24.70 6.13 16.31
N LYS A 133 -24.01 5.80 17.39
CA LYS A 133 -23.98 6.56 18.64
C LYS A 133 -22.74 7.46 18.69
N PRO A 134 -22.86 8.80 18.45
CA PRO A 134 -21.71 9.71 18.45
C PRO A 134 -20.94 9.70 19.77
N GLU A 135 -21.61 9.49 20.89
CA GLU A 135 -21.04 9.45 22.24
C GLU A 135 -20.06 8.31 22.48
N LEU A 136 -20.07 7.27 21.64
CA LEU A 136 -19.15 6.14 21.71
C LEU A 136 -17.88 6.35 20.88
N PHE A 137 -17.69 7.53 20.33
CA PHE A 137 -16.55 7.86 19.49
C PHE A 137 -15.79 9.09 20.01
N HIS A 138 -14.55 9.19 19.61
CA HIS A 138 -13.71 10.34 19.93
C HIS A 138 -14.32 11.64 19.37
N GLU A 139 -14.26 12.73 20.15
CA GLU A 139 -14.83 14.02 19.79
C GLU A 139 -14.38 14.54 18.41
N SER A 140 -13.10 14.33 18.05
CA SER A 140 -12.58 14.74 16.74
C SER A 140 -13.20 13.98 15.56
N PHE A 141 -13.86 12.85 15.81
CA PHE A 141 -14.56 12.06 14.81
C PHE A 141 -16.05 12.37 14.77
N SER A 142 -16.69 12.45 15.94
CA SER A 142 -18.15 12.52 16.06
C SER A 142 -18.73 13.93 16.21
N SER A 143 -17.93 14.90 16.70
CA SER A 143 -18.43 16.24 17.03
C SER A 143 -17.77 17.36 16.23
N LYS A 144 -16.47 17.23 15.88
CA LYS A 144 -15.73 18.25 15.13
C LYS A 144 -16.23 18.36 13.69
N LEU A 145 -16.72 19.53 13.31
CA LEU A 145 -17.17 19.81 11.95
C LEU A 145 -15.98 20.04 11.01
N ASP A 146 -16.06 19.48 9.81
CA ASP A 146 -15.18 19.81 8.69
C ASP A 146 -15.57 21.18 8.13
N SER A 147 -14.58 22.06 7.92
CA SER A 147 -14.83 23.46 7.50
C SER A 147 -15.39 23.61 6.08
N LYS A 148 -15.22 22.60 5.23
CA LYS A 148 -15.68 22.64 3.84
C LYS A 148 -17.09 22.07 3.68
N THR A 149 -17.37 20.97 4.40
CA THR A 149 -18.63 20.23 4.24
C THR A 149 -19.65 20.54 5.32
N GLY A 150 -19.25 21.12 6.45
CA GLY A 150 -20.12 21.32 7.61
C GLY A 150 -20.56 20.02 8.31
N LEU A 151 -19.97 18.88 7.95
CA LEU A 151 -20.29 17.57 8.51
C LEU A 151 -19.16 17.06 9.40
N THR A 152 -19.47 16.15 10.34
CA THR A 152 -18.44 15.43 11.08
C THR A 152 -17.87 14.27 10.25
N LYS A 153 -16.71 13.74 10.62
CA LYS A 153 -16.18 12.51 10.02
C LYS A 153 -17.13 11.32 10.20
N HIS A 154 -17.85 11.29 11.32
CA HIS A 154 -18.86 10.26 11.60
C HIS A 154 -20.01 10.32 10.60
N HIS A 155 -20.53 11.50 10.28
CA HIS A 155 -21.55 11.67 9.23
C HIS A 155 -21.05 11.17 7.86
N GLY A 156 -19.81 11.51 7.49
CA GLY A 156 -19.20 10.99 6.25
C GLY A 156 -19.07 9.47 6.25
N TRP A 157 -18.68 8.89 7.38
CA TRP A 157 -18.61 7.45 7.56
C TRP A 157 -20.00 6.79 7.46
N LEU A 158 -21.03 7.34 8.13
CA LEU A 158 -22.40 6.85 8.07
C LEU A 158 -22.97 6.87 6.64
N SER A 159 -22.67 7.92 5.86
CA SER A 159 -23.05 7.98 4.44
C SER A 159 -22.44 6.84 3.64
N LYS A 160 -21.14 6.54 3.85
CA LYS A 160 -20.48 5.41 3.21
C LYS A 160 -21.06 4.07 3.66
N HIS A 161 -21.30 3.91 4.96
CA HIS A 161 -21.97 2.74 5.54
C HIS A 161 -23.33 2.48 4.87
N ALA A 162 -24.18 3.51 4.78
CA ALA A 162 -25.49 3.38 4.15
C ALA A 162 -25.38 2.95 2.67
N ALA A 163 -24.42 3.50 1.93
CA ALA A 163 -24.15 3.09 0.55
C ALA A 163 -23.71 1.61 0.45
N LEU A 164 -22.88 1.14 1.39
CA LEU A 164 -22.46 -0.27 1.45
C LEU A 164 -23.65 -1.21 1.71
N ILE A 165 -24.50 -0.88 2.69
CA ILE A 165 -25.72 -1.64 2.99
C ILE A 165 -26.69 -1.64 1.80
N ASN A 166 -26.83 -0.51 1.12
CA ASN A 166 -27.75 -0.38 -0.02
C ASN A 166 -27.31 -1.22 -1.22
N ARG A 167 -26.00 -1.25 -1.52
CA ARG A 167 -25.47 -2.02 -2.67
C ARG A 167 -25.32 -3.53 -2.41
N SER A 168 -25.43 -3.97 -1.15
CA SER A 168 -25.21 -5.35 -0.78
C SER A 168 -26.40 -6.21 -1.21
N ASN A 169 -26.10 -7.26 -1.96
CA ASN A 169 -27.06 -8.31 -2.39
C ASN A 169 -26.92 -9.60 -1.57
N GLU A 170 -26.15 -9.58 -0.48
CA GLU A 170 -25.94 -10.74 0.37
C GLU A 170 -27.23 -11.20 1.04
N ASP A 171 -27.47 -12.51 1.04
CA ASP A 171 -28.70 -13.11 1.57
C ASP A 171 -28.91 -12.80 3.06
N PHE A 172 -27.84 -12.81 3.85
CA PHE A 172 -27.94 -12.49 5.28
C PHE A 172 -28.33 -11.03 5.51
N ILE A 173 -27.92 -10.08 4.65
CA ILE A 173 -28.34 -8.68 4.73
C ILE A 173 -29.83 -8.54 4.43
N ARG A 174 -30.29 -9.17 3.36
CA ARG A 174 -31.73 -9.19 3.00
C ARG A 174 -32.55 -9.80 4.11
N HIS A 175 -32.18 -10.99 4.60
CA HIS A 175 -32.86 -11.67 5.70
C HIS A 175 -32.95 -10.79 6.95
N ASN A 176 -31.87 -10.12 7.35
CA ASN A 176 -31.88 -9.26 8.53
C ASN A 176 -32.76 -8.03 8.33
N LYS A 177 -32.74 -7.40 7.15
CA LYS A 177 -33.64 -6.27 6.80
C LYS A 177 -35.11 -6.68 6.90
N ASP A 178 -35.47 -7.83 6.33
CA ASP A 178 -36.86 -8.32 6.28
C ASP A 178 -37.35 -8.72 7.65
N LYS A 179 -36.52 -9.36 8.47
CA LYS A 179 -36.91 -9.92 9.75
C LYS A 179 -36.85 -8.90 10.91
N TYR A 180 -35.84 -8.02 10.90
CA TYR A 180 -35.56 -7.13 12.03
C TYR A 180 -35.61 -5.63 11.66
N GLY A 181 -35.67 -5.30 10.37
CA GLY A 181 -35.64 -3.93 9.89
C GLY A 181 -34.25 -3.29 9.94
N LEU A 182 -34.23 -1.98 9.80
CA LEU A 182 -33.04 -1.12 9.97
C LEU A 182 -33.13 -0.36 11.28
N PRO A 183 -31.99 -0.02 11.91
CA PRO A 183 -30.61 -0.31 11.51
C PRO A 183 -30.20 -1.76 11.80
N LEU A 184 -29.19 -2.27 11.07
CA LEU A 184 -28.63 -3.59 11.33
C LEU A 184 -27.75 -3.56 12.57
N ALA A 185 -27.73 -4.66 13.34
CA ALA A 185 -26.78 -4.80 14.44
C ALA A 185 -25.33 -4.73 13.94
N VAL A 186 -24.40 -4.20 14.77
CA VAL A 186 -23.01 -3.95 14.37
C VAL A 186 -22.30 -5.20 13.84
N TRP A 187 -22.54 -6.36 14.44
CA TRP A 187 -21.98 -7.65 14.00
C TRP A 187 -22.58 -8.21 12.71
N VAL A 188 -23.69 -7.66 12.22
CA VAL A 188 -24.23 -7.93 10.89
C VAL A 188 -23.76 -6.87 9.89
N ALA A 189 -23.82 -5.61 10.30
CA ALA A 189 -23.46 -4.49 9.47
C ALA A 189 -21.98 -4.49 9.08
N CYS A 190 -21.10 -4.96 9.97
CA CYS A 190 -19.65 -5.01 9.72
C CYS A 190 -19.25 -5.94 8.57
N GLU A 191 -20.07 -6.94 8.24
CA GLU A 191 -19.76 -7.89 7.18
C GLU A 191 -19.68 -7.25 5.78
N VAL A 192 -20.33 -6.11 5.57
CA VAL A 192 -20.24 -5.37 4.31
C VAL A 192 -19.21 -4.24 4.32
N TRP A 193 -18.53 -3.99 5.44
CA TRP A 193 -17.53 -2.93 5.51
C TRP A 193 -16.22 -3.36 4.84
N ASP A 194 -15.74 -2.53 3.93
CA ASP A 194 -14.40 -2.68 3.34
C ASP A 194 -13.31 -2.23 4.33
N PHE A 195 -12.06 -2.57 4.03
CA PHE A 195 -10.90 -2.22 4.87
C PHE A 195 -10.83 -0.72 5.17
N GLY A 196 -11.15 0.14 4.20
CA GLY A 196 -11.15 1.59 4.40
C GLY A 196 -12.24 2.06 5.37
N THR A 197 -13.40 1.42 5.35
CA THR A 197 -14.51 1.70 6.28
C THR A 197 -14.15 1.26 7.71
N LEU A 198 -13.54 0.06 7.84
CA LEU A 198 -13.05 -0.46 9.12
C LEU A 198 -11.94 0.43 9.70
N SER A 199 -10.93 0.76 8.90
CA SER A 199 -9.81 1.64 9.31
C SER A 199 -10.29 3.02 9.75
N THR A 200 -11.27 3.59 9.05
CA THR A 200 -11.82 4.90 9.40
C THR A 200 -12.63 4.83 10.70
N LEU A 201 -13.46 3.79 10.87
CA LEU A 201 -14.24 3.61 12.09
C LEU A 201 -13.32 3.39 13.29
N PHE A 202 -12.33 2.49 13.18
CA PHE A 202 -11.34 2.25 14.21
C PHE A 202 -10.65 3.55 14.66
N SER A 203 -10.23 4.39 13.72
CA SER A 203 -9.60 5.68 14.04
C SER A 203 -10.52 6.67 14.76
N GLY A 204 -11.83 6.45 14.70
CA GLY A 204 -12.85 7.23 15.41
C GLY A 204 -13.23 6.67 16.78
N MET A 205 -12.90 5.43 17.11
CA MET A 205 -13.21 4.82 18.43
C MET A 205 -12.52 5.56 19.57
N THR A 206 -13.00 5.36 20.79
CA THR A 206 -12.34 5.91 22.00
C THR A 206 -10.92 5.35 22.13
N GLU A 207 -10.04 6.05 22.85
CA GLU A 207 -8.67 5.58 23.08
C GLU A 207 -8.67 4.20 23.79
N ALA A 208 -9.53 4.03 24.78
CA ALA A 208 -9.63 2.77 25.52
C ALA A 208 -10.01 1.58 24.63
N ASP A 209 -10.96 1.78 23.70
CA ASP A 209 -11.35 0.74 22.76
C ASP A 209 -10.26 0.47 21.70
N GLN A 210 -9.58 1.54 21.23
CA GLN A 210 -8.46 1.41 20.30
C GLN A 210 -7.29 0.65 20.94
N ASP A 211 -6.91 1.01 22.17
CA ASP A 211 -5.81 0.39 22.91
C ASP A 211 -6.14 -1.08 23.18
N SER A 212 -7.37 -1.39 23.66
CA SER A 212 -7.80 -2.76 23.90
C SER A 212 -7.72 -3.69 22.68
N ILE A 213 -7.98 -3.18 21.49
CA ILE A 213 -7.82 -3.94 20.25
C ILE A 213 -6.34 -4.01 19.84
N ALA A 214 -5.61 -2.91 19.92
CA ALA A 214 -4.20 -2.83 19.51
C ALA A 214 -3.29 -3.75 20.34
N GLU A 215 -3.55 -3.85 21.65
CA GLU A 215 -2.82 -4.74 22.59
C GLU A 215 -2.86 -6.21 22.15
N GLN A 216 -3.97 -6.67 21.56
CA GLN A 216 -4.09 -8.04 21.05
C GLN A 216 -3.07 -8.32 19.94
N TYR A 217 -2.63 -7.28 19.23
CA TYR A 217 -1.63 -7.34 18.16
C TYR A 217 -0.22 -6.94 18.60
N GLY A 218 0.00 -6.80 19.92
CA GLY A 218 1.29 -6.42 20.49
C GLY A 218 1.66 -4.96 20.26
N VAL A 219 0.67 -4.07 20.17
CA VAL A 219 0.84 -2.61 20.04
C VAL A 219 0.11 -1.94 21.20
N SER A 220 0.85 -1.33 22.14
CA SER A 220 0.28 -0.72 23.35
C SER A 220 -0.55 0.54 23.08
N ASN A 221 -0.37 1.18 21.92
CA ASN A 221 -1.00 2.45 21.57
C ASN A 221 -1.92 2.32 20.34
N GLY A 222 -3.21 2.41 20.56
CA GLY A 222 -4.22 2.29 19.51
C GLY A 222 -4.15 3.38 18.44
N ARG A 223 -3.64 4.58 18.77
CA ARG A 223 -3.40 5.64 17.75
C ARG A 223 -2.26 5.27 16.80
N ILE A 224 -1.22 4.57 17.28
CA ILE A 224 -0.17 4.02 16.42
C ILE A 224 -0.77 2.94 15.53
N PHE A 225 -1.52 2.01 16.12
CA PHE A 225 -2.20 0.94 15.38
C PHE A 225 -3.16 1.50 14.31
N ALA A 226 -3.91 2.56 14.60
CA ALA A 226 -4.76 3.24 13.62
C ALA A 226 -3.96 3.72 12.40
N THR A 227 -2.70 4.16 12.57
CA THR A 227 -1.84 4.53 11.43
C THR A 227 -1.41 3.31 10.61
N TRP A 228 -1.23 2.14 11.26
CA TRP A 228 -0.97 0.88 10.55
C TRP A 228 -2.15 0.51 9.67
N LEU A 229 -3.35 0.50 10.22
CA LEU A 229 -4.57 0.19 9.46
C LEU A 229 -4.76 1.13 8.27
N HIS A 230 -4.50 2.43 8.45
CA HIS A 230 -4.55 3.40 7.37
C HIS A 230 -3.50 3.11 6.27
N SER A 231 -2.29 2.75 6.65
CA SER A 231 -1.22 2.38 5.71
C SER A 231 -1.49 1.04 5.01
N LEU A 232 -2.07 0.06 5.73
CA LEU A 232 -2.46 -1.22 5.15
C LEU A 232 -3.64 -1.08 4.17
N ASN A 233 -4.62 -0.20 4.46
CA ASN A 233 -5.67 0.14 3.50
C ASN A 233 -5.09 0.76 2.21
N TYR A 234 -4.11 1.68 2.35
CA TYR A 234 -3.40 2.22 1.20
C TYR A 234 -2.69 1.11 0.41
N LEU A 235 -1.99 0.20 1.10
CA LEU A 235 -1.29 -0.94 0.48
C LEU A 235 -2.27 -1.86 -0.25
N ARG A 236 -3.40 -2.18 0.38
CA ARG A 236 -4.49 -2.97 -0.22
C ARG A 236 -4.96 -2.35 -1.54
N ASN A 237 -5.18 -1.04 -1.55
CA ASN A 237 -5.61 -0.35 -2.76
C ASN A 237 -4.53 -0.35 -3.85
N VAL A 238 -3.25 -0.17 -3.49
CA VAL A 238 -2.12 -0.31 -4.43
C VAL A 238 -2.13 -1.69 -5.09
N CYS A 239 -2.30 -2.75 -4.31
CA CYS A 239 -2.31 -4.12 -4.80
C CYS A 239 -3.56 -4.44 -5.63
N ALA A 240 -4.75 -4.07 -5.16
CA ALA A 240 -6.03 -4.32 -5.82
C ALA A 240 -6.16 -3.57 -7.17
N HIS A 241 -5.59 -2.37 -7.27
CA HIS A 241 -5.55 -1.62 -8.53
C HIS A 241 -4.33 -1.96 -9.41
N HIS A 242 -3.63 -3.05 -9.12
CA HIS A 242 -2.50 -3.56 -9.89
C HIS A 242 -1.36 -2.54 -10.07
N SER A 243 -1.24 -1.56 -9.17
CA SER A 243 -0.17 -0.57 -9.20
C SER A 243 1.16 -1.22 -8.80
N ARG A 244 2.28 -0.69 -9.33
CA ARG A 244 3.61 -1.16 -8.96
C ARG A 244 3.85 -0.99 -7.46
N LEU A 245 4.32 -2.04 -6.81
CA LEU A 245 4.58 -2.08 -5.37
C LEU A 245 6.07 -2.07 -5.02
N TRP A 246 6.90 -2.89 -5.68
CA TRP A 246 8.23 -3.28 -5.21
C TRP A 246 9.14 -2.10 -4.78
N ASN A 247 9.23 -1.01 -5.53
CA ASN A 247 10.07 0.15 -5.18
C ASN A 247 9.26 1.44 -4.95
N ARG A 248 7.98 1.30 -4.65
CA ARG A 248 7.06 2.44 -4.46
C ARG A 248 7.48 3.29 -3.27
N ASN A 249 7.34 4.60 -3.39
CA ASN A 249 7.36 5.48 -2.22
C ASN A 249 5.98 5.44 -1.56
N VAL A 250 5.95 5.06 -0.29
CA VAL A 250 4.73 4.97 0.50
C VAL A 250 4.33 6.36 0.97
N VAL A 251 3.21 6.86 0.48
CA VAL A 251 2.69 8.20 0.85
C VAL A 251 1.97 8.20 2.19
N VAL A 252 1.34 7.07 2.53
CA VAL A 252 0.68 6.84 3.82
C VAL A 252 1.61 5.96 4.65
N TYR A 253 2.52 6.57 5.39
CA TYR A 253 3.55 5.85 6.15
C TYR A 253 3.09 5.66 7.60
N PRO A 254 3.21 4.43 8.17
CA PRO A 254 2.78 4.14 9.53
C PRO A 254 3.69 4.81 10.56
N ARG A 255 3.16 5.17 11.71
CA ARG A 255 3.97 5.45 12.89
C ARG A 255 4.48 4.13 13.45
N LEU A 256 5.71 4.13 13.93
CA LEU A 256 6.31 2.94 14.51
C LEU A 256 6.30 3.06 16.03
N PRO A 257 5.95 1.98 16.77
CA PRO A 257 6.04 1.95 18.22
C PRO A 257 7.51 1.93 18.68
N SER A 258 7.76 1.88 19.99
CA SER A 258 9.12 1.80 20.50
C SER A 258 9.85 0.55 20.00
N THR A 259 11.17 0.60 19.97
CA THR A 259 12.00 -0.54 19.52
C THR A 259 11.91 -1.75 20.46
N GLU A 260 11.55 -1.52 21.72
CA GLU A 260 11.36 -2.56 22.73
C GLU A 260 10.05 -3.33 22.48
N GLU A 261 9.00 -2.61 22.12
CA GLU A 261 7.68 -3.16 21.86
C GLU A 261 7.64 -3.98 20.55
N THR A 262 8.31 -3.48 19.50
CA THR A 262 8.35 -4.15 18.19
C THR A 262 9.76 -4.22 17.61
N PRO A 263 10.63 -5.12 18.10
CA PRO A 263 12.03 -5.21 17.68
C PRO A 263 12.22 -5.40 16.17
N ALA A 264 11.29 -6.10 15.50
CA ALA A 264 11.33 -6.31 14.05
C ALA A 264 11.22 -5.01 13.24
N LEU A 265 10.65 -3.95 13.82
CA LEU A 265 10.51 -2.64 13.17
C LEU A 265 11.69 -1.70 13.45
N ARG A 266 12.64 -2.08 14.31
CA ARG A 266 13.82 -1.28 14.64
C ARG A 266 14.59 -0.76 13.42
N PRO A 267 14.87 -1.57 12.36
CA PRO A 267 15.61 -1.09 11.18
C PRO A 267 14.94 0.05 10.42
N PHE A 268 13.64 0.29 10.66
CA PHE A 268 12.85 1.29 9.94
C PHE A 268 12.66 2.59 10.71
N GLN A 269 13.05 2.66 11.98
CA GLN A 269 12.90 3.88 12.83
C GLN A 269 13.64 5.09 12.25
N GLU A 270 14.85 4.86 11.72
CA GLU A 270 15.71 5.89 11.15
C GLU A 270 15.71 5.91 9.62
N ALA A 271 14.81 5.12 8.98
CA ALA A 271 14.80 4.99 7.54
C ALA A 271 14.43 6.31 6.86
N ARG A 272 15.37 6.88 6.10
CA ARG A 272 15.17 8.11 5.31
C ARG A 272 14.16 7.92 4.16
N GLN A 273 14.00 6.69 3.69
CA GLN A 273 13.15 6.37 2.56
C GLN A 273 11.90 5.60 3.02
N ARG A 274 10.74 6.14 2.65
CA ARG A 274 9.45 5.51 2.96
C ARG A 274 9.12 4.44 1.92
N LYS A 275 9.66 3.26 2.09
CA LYS A 275 9.52 2.12 1.18
C LYS A 275 8.54 1.07 1.71
N PRO A 276 8.02 0.15 0.85
CA PRO A 276 6.94 -0.75 1.25
C PRO A 276 7.37 -1.88 2.20
N PHE A 277 8.65 -2.18 2.36
CA PHE A 277 9.10 -3.32 3.16
C PHE A 277 8.65 -3.24 4.61
N VAL A 278 8.60 -2.05 5.21
CA VAL A 278 8.06 -1.86 6.57
C VAL A 278 6.62 -2.36 6.70
N LEU A 279 5.80 -2.18 5.66
CA LEU A 279 4.41 -2.66 5.67
C LEU A 279 4.35 -4.20 5.59
N LEU A 280 5.32 -4.84 4.92
CA LEU A 280 5.43 -6.31 4.90
C LEU A 280 5.79 -6.85 6.29
N VAL A 281 6.65 -6.15 7.04
CA VAL A 281 7.00 -6.52 8.42
C VAL A 281 5.80 -6.33 9.36
N ILE A 282 5.03 -5.26 9.19
CA ILE A 282 3.78 -5.05 9.95
C ILE A 282 2.78 -6.18 9.64
N ILE A 283 2.58 -6.53 8.37
CA ILE A 283 1.72 -7.66 7.99
C ILE A 283 2.21 -8.95 8.67
N LEU A 284 3.51 -9.22 8.64
CA LEU A 284 4.09 -10.40 9.26
C LEU A 284 3.77 -10.47 10.76
N GLN A 285 3.91 -9.35 11.49
CA GLN A 285 3.56 -9.26 12.91
C GLN A 285 2.07 -9.55 13.14
N LEU A 286 1.18 -8.93 12.37
CA LEU A 286 -0.27 -9.15 12.50
C LEU A 286 -0.64 -10.61 12.18
N MET A 287 -0.04 -11.19 11.15
CA MET A 287 -0.30 -12.58 10.75
C MET A 287 0.13 -13.59 11.81
N LYS A 288 1.18 -13.32 12.58
CA LYS A 288 1.59 -14.18 13.71
C LYS A 288 0.55 -14.25 14.81
N VAL A 289 -0.22 -13.19 15.00
CA VAL A 289 -1.33 -13.16 15.98
C VAL A 289 -2.58 -13.79 15.37
N ILE A 290 -2.96 -13.39 14.16
CA ILE A 290 -4.21 -13.83 13.53
C ILE A 290 -4.18 -15.31 13.16
N ASN A 291 -3.05 -15.78 12.65
CA ASN A 291 -2.86 -17.18 12.22
C ASN A 291 -1.42 -17.63 12.48
N PRO A 292 -1.07 -18.03 13.71
CA PRO A 292 0.30 -18.42 14.08
C PRO A 292 0.87 -19.59 13.25
N ALA A 293 0.00 -20.47 12.73
CA ALA A 293 0.38 -21.59 11.88
C ALA A 293 0.54 -21.22 10.39
N SER A 294 0.37 -19.95 10.04
CA SER A 294 0.44 -19.50 8.65
C SER A 294 1.85 -19.59 8.09
N SER A 295 2.00 -20.18 6.91
CA SER A 295 3.25 -20.17 6.15
C SER A 295 3.48 -18.87 5.37
N TRP A 296 2.68 -17.83 5.59
CA TRP A 296 2.74 -16.60 4.79
C TRP A 296 4.13 -15.95 4.83
N GLY A 297 4.72 -15.84 6.01
CA GLY A 297 6.07 -15.28 6.17
C GLY A 297 7.11 -16.07 5.37
N GLN A 298 7.10 -17.41 5.45
CA GLN A 298 8.01 -18.26 4.70
C GLN A 298 7.80 -18.15 3.18
N ARG A 299 6.55 -18.04 2.73
CA ARG A 299 6.23 -17.79 1.32
C ARG A 299 6.77 -16.44 0.85
N LEU A 300 6.65 -15.39 1.68
CA LEU A 300 7.21 -14.08 1.36
C LEU A 300 8.75 -14.13 1.30
N LYS A 301 9.39 -14.76 2.28
CA LYS A 301 10.86 -14.96 2.27
C LYS A 301 11.33 -15.70 1.03
N THR A 302 10.64 -16.79 0.67
CA THR A 302 10.93 -17.58 -0.53
C THR A 302 10.77 -16.75 -1.81
N LEU A 303 9.66 -16.02 -1.94
CA LEU A 303 9.42 -15.13 -3.07
C LEU A 303 10.54 -14.10 -3.23
N MET A 304 10.96 -13.46 -2.14
CA MET A 304 12.04 -12.47 -2.20
C MET A 304 13.39 -13.08 -2.55
N LYS A 305 13.66 -14.30 -2.09
CA LYS A 305 14.96 -14.98 -2.31
C LYS A 305 15.06 -15.61 -3.70
N GLN A 306 13.97 -16.18 -4.21
CA GLN A 306 14.00 -17.02 -5.42
C GLN A 306 13.40 -16.33 -6.66
N ASP A 307 12.39 -15.48 -6.47
CA ASP A 307 11.67 -14.87 -7.58
C ASP A 307 12.09 -13.42 -7.88
N PHE A 308 12.86 -12.77 -6.98
CA PHE A 308 13.41 -11.46 -7.31
C PHE A 308 14.52 -11.66 -8.37
N PRO A 309 14.39 -11.01 -9.56
CA PRO A 309 15.36 -11.22 -10.62
C PRO A 309 16.74 -10.66 -10.25
N ASP A 310 17.81 -11.31 -10.74
CA ASP A 310 19.15 -10.75 -10.61
C ASP A 310 19.30 -9.50 -11.50
N LEU A 311 19.28 -8.37 -10.86
CA LEU A 311 19.43 -7.04 -11.47
C LEU A 311 20.64 -6.29 -10.89
N SER A 312 21.60 -7.04 -10.32
CA SER A 312 22.82 -6.50 -9.70
C SER A 312 23.65 -5.69 -10.70
N HIS A 313 23.73 -6.16 -11.95
CA HIS A 313 24.40 -5.45 -13.07
C HIS A 313 23.77 -4.07 -13.39
N LEU A 314 22.50 -3.86 -13.02
CA LEU A 314 21.81 -2.56 -13.15
C LEU A 314 21.86 -1.75 -11.84
N GLY A 315 22.49 -2.28 -10.78
CA GLY A 315 22.55 -1.67 -9.45
C GLY A 315 21.20 -1.71 -8.72
N LEU A 316 20.40 -2.75 -8.94
CA LEU A 316 19.08 -2.91 -8.32
C LEU A 316 19.03 -4.21 -7.51
N ASP A 317 18.49 -4.09 -6.32
CA ASP A 317 18.28 -5.17 -5.35
C ASP A 317 17.03 -4.90 -4.48
N LEU A 318 16.80 -5.73 -3.48
CA LEU A 318 15.69 -5.58 -2.53
C LEU A 318 15.79 -4.32 -1.65
N LYS A 319 16.96 -3.65 -1.56
CA LYS A 319 17.06 -2.34 -0.90
C LYS A 319 16.17 -1.29 -1.60
N GLY A 320 15.90 -1.47 -2.90
CA GLY A 320 14.96 -0.65 -3.65
C GLY A 320 13.54 -0.65 -3.07
N MET A 321 13.12 -1.70 -2.39
CA MET A 321 11.85 -1.76 -1.65
C MET A 321 12.00 -1.47 -0.14
N GLY A 322 13.20 -1.14 0.32
CA GLY A 322 13.50 -0.81 1.72
C GLY A 322 13.81 -2.02 2.58
N ALA A 323 14.20 -3.16 2.00
CA ALA A 323 14.65 -4.31 2.76
C ALA A 323 15.96 -3.95 3.48
N PRO A 324 16.07 -4.17 4.81
CA PRO A 324 17.32 -4.02 5.53
C PRO A 324 18.31 -5.12 5.13
N GLU A 325 19.60 -4.92 5.35
CA GLU A 325 20.62 -5.95 5.03
C GLU A 325 20.34 -7.28 5.76
N SER A 326 19.82 -7.19 6.97
CA SER A 326 19.45 -8.33 7.81
C SER A 326 18.07 -8.92 7.51
N TRP A 327 17.40 -8.56 6.40
CA TRP A 327 16.02 -9.00 6.14
C TRP A 327 15.84 -10.53 6.19
N GLN A 328 16.88 -11.29 5.85
CA GLN A 328 16.82 -12.76 5.87
C GLN A 328 16.74 -13.36 7.27
N THR A 329 17.17 -12.62 8.29
CA THR A 329 17.17 -13.03 9.70
C THR A 329 15.92 -12.58 10.46
N LEU A 330 14.98 -11.89 9.80
CA LEU A 330 13.70 -11.61 10.41
C LEU A 330 13.00 -12.94 10.77
N ASP A 331 12.24 -12.89 11.84
CA ASP A 331 11.42 -14.03 12.28
C ASP A 331 10.18 -14.18 11.39
N TRP A 332 10.38 -14.98 10.30
CA TRP A 332 9.43 -15.21 9.22
C TRP A 332 8.36 -16.26 9.55
#